data_d2e583109542dd1e6803eee0285e5742
#
_entry.id   d2e583109542dd1e6803eee0285e5742
#
_cell.length_a   1.000
_cell.length_b   1.000
_cell.length_c   1.000
_cell.angle_alpha   90.00
_cell.angle_beta   90.00
_cell.angle_gamma   90.00
#
_symmetry.space_group_name_H-M   'P 1'
#
loop_
_entity.id
_entity.type
_entity.pdbx_description
1 polymer ?
#
loop_
_entity_poly.entity_id
_entity_poly.type
_entity_poly.pdbx_seq_one_letter_code
_entity_poly.pdbx_strand_id
1 'polypeptide(L)'
;MCKIGILFENRDFEHDVYELIKAFYPEAEIHTLYENDEAEYDLRFSVERDNDSYIIKYERTENLSKQETEQKGVISADILSKENAGCGIQDAHALRKENKDNIKYALYQLLIKLTGRTLPWGNLTGIRPAKLAMGMIESGMKNTEAAREMRERYLVSPQKTALAITIANREREILKDIDYENGYSLYIGIPFCPSICLYCSFSSYPLKVWEKRTDEYVEALCREVRETALMMKGRKLDTIYIGGGTPTTLLPHQIRKLLDTVGEAFGYEGLAEFTVEAGRPDSITHEKLMAIREYPVTRISVNPQTMNQETLDIIGRRHTVEQTKEAFHLARELGYDNINMDLIVGLPGEDIHMVERTLEQVRELAPDSITVHSLAVKRAARLNIFKEKYQEMSFENNQEIMDLTMKTAYEMGMGPYYLYRQKNMKGNFENVGYAKVDKAGIYNILIMEEKQPIIALGAGGSSKLVFDHGQRIERVENVKDVSNYISRIDEMIERKRTAIATWL
;
A
#
# COMPACT_ATOMS: atom_id res chain seq x y z
N MET A 1 -6.21 23.06 17.52
CA MET A 1 -5.50 22.28 16.49
C MET A 1 -4.33 23.14 16.04
N CYS A 2 -3.12 22.61 16.07
CA CYS A 2 -1.92 23.37 15.69
C CYS A 2 -2.00 23.75 14.21
N LYS A 3 -1.78 25.04 13.90
CA LYS A 3 -1.73 25.56 12.51
C LYS A 3 -0.30 25.77 12.10
N ILE A 4 0.09 25.18 10.98
CA ILE A 4 1.46 25.31 10.44
C ILE A 4 1.39 25.95 9.06
N GLY A 5 2.16 27.05 8.87
CA GLY A 5 2.38 27.66 7.57
C GLY A 5 3.72 27.24 6.99
N ILE A 6 3.79 26.91 5.69
CA ILE A 6 5.03 26.63 4.98
C ILE A 6 5.12 27.57 3.79
N LEU A 7 6.00 28.56 3.88
CA LEU A 7 6.26 29.54 2.83
C LEU A 7 7.37 29.01 1.91
N PHE A 8 7.09 28.94 0.63
CA PHE A 8 8.05 28.56 -0.40
C PHE A 8 8.36 29.75 -1.31
N GLU A 9 9.63 30.10 -1.45
CA GLU A 9 10.08 31.04 -2.46
C GLU A 9 9.94 30.49 -3.89
N ASN A 10 10.17 29.17 -4.03
CA ASN A 10 9.95 28.42 -5.25
C ASN A 10 9.29 27.07 -4.94
N ARG A 11 8.75 26.37 -5.95
CA ARG A 11 8.05 25.08 -5.77
C ARG A 11 8.96 23.86 -5.75
N ASP A 12 10.27 24.07 -5.65
CA ASP A 12 11.20 22.94 -5.57
C ASP A 12 11.01 22.17 -4.27
N PHE A 13 10.83 20.86 -4.39
CA PHE A 13 10.67 19.93 -3.26
C PHE A 13 9.52 20.23 -2.29
N GLU A 14 8.56 21.11 -2.68
CA GLU A 14 7.38 21.45 -1.88
C GLU A 14 6.70 20.23 -1.28
N HIS A 15 6.42 19.24 -2.14
CA HIS A 15 5.78 18.01 -1.72
C HIS A 15 6.61 17.22 -0.70
N ASP A 16 7.93 17.13 -0.88
CA ASP A 16 8.82 16.37 0.01
C ASP A 16 8.93 17.03 1.39
N VAL A 17 9.01 18.38 1.42
CA VAL A 17 9.01 19.19 2.65
C VAL A 17 7.67 19.05 3.38
N TYR A 18 6.55 19.22 2.67
CA TYR A 18 5.21 19.08 3.24
C TYR A 18 5.00 17.71 3.90
N GLU A 19 5.31 16.64 3.18
CA GLU A 19 5.12 15.27 3.68
C GLU A 19 5.98 14.99 4.91
N LEU A 20 7.19 15.53 4.98
CA LEU A 20 8.06 15.34 6.14
C LEU A 20 7.55 16.13 7.36
N ILE A 21 7.12 17.37 7.20
CA ILE A 21 6.51 18.15 8.29
C ILE A 21 5.21 17.46 8.75
N LYS A 22 4.37 16.99 7.82
CA LYS A 22 3.12 16.26 8.15
C LYS A 22 3.38 14.98 8.93
N ALA A 23 4.48 14.28 8.68
CA ALA A 23 4.85 13.08 9.43
C ALA A 23 5.21 13.38 10.90
N PHE A 24 5.81 14.56 11.17
CA PHE A 24 6.09 15.01 12.54
C PHE A 24 4.87 15.63 13.24
N TYR A 25 3.97 16.26 12.47
CA TYR A 25 2.77 16.94 12.97
C TYR A 25 1.50 16.37 12.32
N PRO A 26 1.15 15.08 12.58
CA PRO A 26 0.05 14.41 11.89
C PRO A 26 -1.32 15.05 12.13
N GLU A 27 -1.52 15.67 13.30
CA GLU A 27 -2.79 16.31 13.68
C GLU A 27 -2.84 17.82 13.31
N ALA A 28 -1.75 18.38 12.79
CA ALA A 28 -1.72 19.80 12.44
C ALA A 28 -2.47 20.09 11.14
N GLU A 29 -3.07 21.26 11.09
CA GLU A 29 -3.55 21.87 9.85
C GLU A 29 -2.37 22.58 9.18
N ILE A 30 -1.96 22.11 7.99
CA ILE A 30 -0.78 22.61 7.29
C ILE A 30 -1.20 23.34 6.03
N HIS A 31 -0.75 24.60 5.91
CA HIS A 31 -0.99 25.48 4.77
C HIS A 31 0.30 25.71 4.00
N THR A 32 0.25 25.55 2.70
CA THR A 32 1.35 25.90 1.79
C THR A 32 1.12 27.31 1.27
N LEU A 33 2.13 28.16 1.39
CA LEU A 33 2.09 29.59 1.08
C LEU A 33 3.14 29.90 0.02
N TYR A 34 2.82 30.83 -0.87
CA TYR A 34 3.75 31.31 -1.92
C TYR A 34 4.01 32.82 -1.80
N GLU A 35 3.24 33.50 -0.97
CA GLU A 35 3.39 34.86 -0.61
C GLU A 35 3.18 35.00 0.91
N ASN A 36 3.74 36.07 1.51
CA ASN A 36 3.50 36.33 2.89
C ASN A 36 2.01 36.69 3.08
N ASP A 37 1.34 35.99 3.95
CA ASP A 37 0.00 36.28 4.40
C ASP A 37 0.00 36.81 5.84
N GLU A 38 -1.09 37.46 6.23
CA GLU A 38 -1.29 38.02 7.58
C GLU A 38 -1.90 36.98 8.54
N ALA A 39 -2.06 35.70 8.10
CA ALA A 39 -2.65 34.69 8.92
C ALA A 39 -1.70 34.27 10.05
N GLU A 40 -2.27 34.05 11.23
CA GLU A 40 -1.51 33.57 12.40
C GLU A 40 -1.31 32.07 12.34
N TYR A 41 -0.07 31.66 12.54
CA TYR A 41 0.36 30.26 12.61
C TYR A 41 1.08 29.98 13.93
N ASP A 42 0.81 28.82 14.54
CA ASP A 42 1.55 28.40 15.73
C ASP A 42 3.01 28.07 15.41
N LEU A 43 3.24 27.64 14.17
CA LEU A 43 4.58 27.33 13.64
C LEU A 43 4.63 27.72 12.16
N ARG A 44 5.62 28.46 11.77
CA ARG A 44 5.84 28.86 10.38
C ARG A 44 7.21 28.40 9.93
N PHE A 45 7.27 27.79 8.77
CA PHE A 45 8.50 27.47 8.07
C PHE A 45 8.61 28.35 6.83
N SER A 46 9.83 28.79 6.49
CA SER A 46 10.14 29.32 5.16
C SER A 46 11.27 28.53 4.53
N VAL A 47 11.12 28.23 3.23
CA VAL A 47 12.09 27.51 2.42
C VAL A 47 12.52 28.41 1.29
N GLU A 48 13.76 28.90 1.39
CA GLU A 48 14.36 29.84 0.46
C GLU A 48 15.55 29.17 -0.23
N ARG A 49 15.88 29.63 -1.43
CA ARG A 49 17.08 29.21 -2.14
C ARG A 49 18.11 30.33 -2.11
N ASP A 50 19.30 30.04 -1.59
CA ASP A 50 20.42 30.97 -1.58
C ASP A 50 21.61 30.29 -2.31
N ASN A 51 21.91 30.75 -3.53
CA ASN A 51 23.01 30.26 -4.39
C ASN A 51 23.20 28.74 -4.33
N ASP A 52 24.09 28.26 -3.46
CA ASP A 52 24.51 26.87 -3.30
C ASP A 52 23.83 26.16 -2.12
N SER A 53 22.75 26.73 -1.55
CA SER A 53 22.05 26.10 -0.44
C SER A 53 20.54 26.37 -0.43
N TYR A 54 19.78 25.45 0.19
CA TYR A 54 18.42 25.72 0.65
C TYR A 54 18.48 26.13 2.11
N ILE A 55 17.88 27.26 2.43
CA ILE A 55 17.77 27.78 3.79
C ILE A 55 16.35 27.51 4.28
N ILE A 56 16.25 26.73 5.35
CA ILE A 56 14.98 26.46 6.03
C ILE A 56 14.99 27.26 7.34
N LYS A 57 14.09 28.24 7.44
CA LYS A 57 13.88 29.00 8.66
C LYS A 57 12.61 28.53 9.34
N TYR A 58 12.52 28.65 10.65
CA TYR A 58 11.27 28.47 11.37
C TYR A 58 11.05 29.60 12.38
N GLU A 59 9.79 29.87 12.61
CA GLU A 59 9.30 30.78 13.66
C GLU A 59 8.17 30.06 14.39
N ARG A 60 8.26 30.00 15.71
CA ARG A 60 7.25 29.42 16.58
C ARG A 60 6.73 30.47 17.53
N THR A 61 5.41 30.66 17.57
CA THR A 61 4.73 31.53 18.51
C THR A 61 4.23 30.70 19.68
N GLU A 62 4.83 30.84 20.86
CA GLU A 62 4.34 30.22 22.09
C GLU A 62 3.48 31.19 22.88
N ASN A 63 2.19 30.96 22.94
CA ASN A 63 1.27 31.63 23.86
C ASN A 63 1.36 30.96 25.23
N LEU A 64 2.42 31.28 26.00
CA LEU A 64 2.50 30.94 27.43
C LEU A 64 1.90 32.10 28.22
N SER A 65 0.61 31.96 28.62
CA SER A 65 -0.10 32.80 29.61
C SER A 65 0.50 34.23 29.80
N LYS A 66 0.27 35.09 28.80
CA LYS A 66 0.59 36.54 28.80
C LYS A 66 2.03 36.98 28.48
N GLN A 67 2.92 36.08 28.06
CA GLN A 67 4.17 36.51 27.38
C GLN A 67 4.34 35.64 26.11
N GLU A 68 4.30 36.28 24.95
CA GLU A 68 4.66 35.70 23.68
C GLU A 68 6.18 35.47 23.64
N THR A 69 6.63 34.22 23.57
CA THR A 69 8.05 33.91 23.33
C THR A 69 8.18 33.41 21.90
N GLU A 70 8.89 34.17 21.07
CA GLU A 70 9.27 33.76 19.73
C GLU A 70 10.53 32.89 19.79
N GLN A 71 10.44 31.63 19.27
CA GLN A 71 11.62 30.83 18.99
C GLN A 71 11.87 30.80 17.47
N LYS A 72 13.08 31.26 17.09
CA LYS A 72 13.52 31.28 15.69
C LYS A 72 14.75 30.43 15.51
N GLY A 73 14.86 29.78 14.36
CA GLY A 73 16.08 29.05 14.00
C GLY A 73 16.20 28.88 12.49
N VAL A 74 17.41 28.58 12.07
CA VAL A 74 17.80 28.41 10.66
C VAL A 74 18.62 27.14 10.52
N ILE A 75 18.39 26.40 9.42
CA ILE A 75 19.23 25.31 8.97
C ILE A 75 19.44 25.43 7.46
N SER A 76 20.63 25.04 6.98
CA SER A 76 20.94 25.02 5.55
C SER A 76 21.12 23.60 5.04
N ALA A 77 20.81 23.39 3.77
CA ALA A 77 21.06 22.16 3.04
C ALA A 77 21.82 22.48 1.74
N ASP A 78 22.99 21.87 1.54
CA ASP A 78 23.82 22.10 0.37
C ASP A 78 23.10 21.72 -0.93
N ILE A 79 23.24 22.55 -1.95
CA ILE A 79 22.76 22.30 -3.31
C ILE A 79 23.94 21.81 -4.16
N LEU A 80 23.76 20.69 -4.82
CA LEU A 80 24.66 20.22 -5.85
C LEU A 80 24.21 20.82 -7.19
N SER A 81 25.15 21.47 -7.90
CA SER A 81 25.01 21.88 -9.29
C SER A 81 25.84 20.96 -10.19
N LYS A 82 25.66 21.04 -11.52
CA LYS A 82 26.51 20.28 -12.46
C LYS A 82 28.00 20.68 -12.33
N GLU A 83 28.27 21.86 -11.84
CA GLU A 83 29.62 22.42 -11.70
C GLU A 83 30.30 21.98 -10.42
N ASN A 84 29.54 21.81 -9.31
CA ASN A 84 30.07 21.38 -8.00
C ASN A 84 29.77 19.90 -7.66
N ALA A 85 28.99 19.20 -8.50
CA ALA A 85 28.80 17.76 -8.39
C ALA A 85 30.09 17.05 -8.83
N GLY A 86 30.67 16.24 -7.95
CA GLY A 86 31.83 15.42 -8.30
C GLY A 86 31.61 14.59 -9.57
N CYS A 87 32.67 14.12 -10.18
CA CYS A 87 32.75 13.51 -11.53
C CYS A 87 31.74 12.37 -11.86
N GLY A 88 30.81 12.01 -10.97
CA GLY A 88 29.86 10.91 -11.12
C GLY A 88 28.38 11.30 -11.32
N ILE A 89 27.99 12.56 -11.14
CA ILE A 89 26.59 12.98 -11.27
C ILE A 89 26.41 13.87 -12.50
N GLN A 90 26.28 13.23 -13.66
CA GLN A 90 26.05 13.97 -14.92
C GLN A 90 24.56 14.05 -15.31
N ASP A 91 23.70 13.24 -14.68
CA ASP A 91 22.27 13.18 -14.97
C ASP A 91 21.48 14.17 -14.09
N ALA A 92 20.65 14.98 -14.72
CA ALA A 92 19.77 15.95 -14.05
C ALA A 92 18.81 15.29 -13.04
N HIS A 93 18.41 14.05 -13.27
CA HIS A 93 17.55 13.30 -12.37
C HIS A 93 18.29 12.88 -11.10
N ALA A 94 19.52 12.40 -11.24
CA ALA A 94 20.38 12.03 -10.11
C ALA A 94 20.72 13.25 -9.25
N LEU A 95 21.01 14.39 -9.89
CA LEU A 95 21.27 15.66 -9.21
C LEU A 95 20.04 16.16 -8.42
N ARG A 96 18.84 16.10 -9.03
CA ARG A 96 17.60 16.45 -8.35
C ARG A 96 17.32 15.54 -7.16
N LYS A 97 17.60 14.24 -7.30
CA LYS A 97 17.45 13.26 -6.20
C LYS A 97 18.36 13.60 -5.03
N GLU A 98 19.63 13.91 -5.30
CA GLU A 98 20.62 14.26 -4.28
C GLU A 98 20.19 15.50 -3.51
N ASN A 99 19.84 16.58 -4.23
CA ASN A 99 19.36 17.82 -3.62
C ASN A 99 18.10 17.60 -2.76
N LYS A 100 17.18 16.75 -3.23
CA LYS A 100 16.01 16.33 -2.44
C LYS A 100 16.41 15.64 -1.13
N ASP A 101 17.38 14.73 -1.19
CA ASP A 101 17.82 13.99 -0.02
C ASP A 101 18.52 14.92 0.99
N ASN A 102 19.31 15.90 0.52
CA ASN A 102 19.98 16.90 1.35
C ASN A 102 18.97 17.80 2.09
N ILE A 103 17.98 18.37 1.39
CA ILE A 103 16.96 19.21 2.03
C ILE A 103 16.12 18.42 3.05
N LYS A 104 15.78 17.17 2.73
CA LYS A 104 15.04 16.31 3.67
C LYS A 104 15.87 15.94 4.90
N TYR A 105 17.17 15.70 4.73
CA TYR A 105 18.08 15.42 5.84
C TYR A 105 18.16 16.62 6.80
N ALA A 106 18.41 17.82 6.27
CA ALA A 106 18.47 19.04 7.05
C ALA A 106 17.14 19.33 7.78
N LEU A 107 16.03 19.27 7.06
CA LEU A 107 14.69 19.47 7.64
C LEU A 107 14.40 18.45 8.75
N TYR A 108 14.75 17.18 8.54
CA TYR A 108 14.53 16.13 9.55
C TYR A 108 15.32 16.42 10.84
N GLN A 109 16.58 16.84 10.75
CA GLN A 109 17.38 17.25 11.90
C GLN A 109 16.76 18.42 12.64
N LEU A 110 16.22 19.40 11.92
CA LEU A 110 15.50 20.51 12.50
C LEU A 110 14.23 20.06 13.25
N LEU A 111 13.44 19.19 12.62
CA LEU A 111 12.19 18.67 13.21
C LEU A 111 12.44 17.80 14.45
N ILE A 112 13.55 17.04 14.51
CA ILE A 112 13.96 16.34 15.73
C ILE A 112 14.22 17.35 16.85
N LYS A 113 14.97 18.43 16.57
CA LYS A 113 15.27 19.46 17.59
C LYS A 113 14.02 20.13 18.11
N LEU A 114 13.04 20.40 17.22
CA LEU A 114 11.78 21.05 17.58
C LEU A 114 10.82 20.16 18.36
N THR A 115 10.78 18.86 18.06
CA THR A 115 9.76 17.96 18.61
C THR A 115 10.29 16.97 19.65
N GLY A 116 11.59 16.78 19.75
CA GLY A 116 12.23 15.75 20.56
C GLY A 116 11.93 14.33 20.11
N ARG A 117 11.35 14.12 18.91
CA ARG A 117 10.91 12.82 18.39
C ARG A 117 11.73 12.41 17.19
N THR A 118 11.85 11.11 16.98
CA THR A 118 12.38 10.50 15.77
C THR A 118 11.27 9.68 15.08
N LEU A 119 11.36 9.54 13.76
CA LEU A 119 10.44 8.69 13.00
C LEU A 119 11.12 7.35 12.71
N PRO A 120 10.37 6.21 12.75
CA PRO A 120 10.94 4.89 12.51
C PRO A 120 11.66 4.75 11.15
N TRP A 121 11.10 5.38 10.13
CA TRP A 121 11.64 5.40 8.75
C TRP A 121 12.52 6.62 8.45
N GLY A 122 12.96 7.35 9.46
CA GLY A 122 13.80 8.53 9.30
C GLY A 122 13.16 9.58 8.38
N ASN A 123 13.96 10.14 7.48
CA ASN A 123 13.49 11.14 6.52
C ASN A 123 12.81 10.54 5.27
N LEU A 124 12.64 9.20 5.20
CA LEU A 124 11.94 8.56 4.10
C LEU A 124 10.43 8.83 4.19
N THR A 125 9.89 9.60 3.25
CA THR A 125 8.45 9.85 3.09
C THR A 125 7.81 8.98 1.99
N GLY A 126 8.63 8.23 1.24
CA GLY A 126 8.18 7.35 0.17
C GLY A 126 7.38 6.14 0.68
N ILE A 127 6.53 5.60 -0.18
CA ILE A 127 5.65 4.48 0.15
C ILE A 127 6.33 3.10 0.10
N ARG A 128 7.55 3.00 -0.41
CA ARG A 128 8.26 1.73 -0.67
C ARG A 128 9.72 1.75 -0.19
N PRO A 129 9.96 1.76 1.12
CA PRO A 129 11.33 1.79 1.63
C PRO A 129 12.13 0.51 1.33
N ALA A 130 11.48 -0.66 1.17
CA ALA A 130 12.15 -1.90 0.77
C ALA A 130 12.73 -1.80 -0.66
N LYS A 131 12.05 -1.11 -1.58
CA LYS A 131 12.56 -0.86 -2.95
C LYS A 131 13.88 -0.07 -2.95
N LEU A 132 14.07 0.83 -1.97
CA LEU A 132 15.35 1.53 -1.79
C LEU A 132 16.47 0.54 -1.42
N ALA A 133 16.23 -0.33 -0.44
CA ALA A 133 17.17 -1.38 -0.03
C ALA A 133 17.45 -2.36 -1.18
N MET A 134 16.41 -2.78 -1.92
CA MET A 134 16.54 -3.63 -3.10
C MET A 134 17.45 -2.99 -4.15
N GLY A 135 17.22 -1.72 -4.50
CA GLY A 135 18.04 -1.00 -5.47
C GLY A 135 19.51 -0.88 -5.06
N MET A 136 19.80 -0.67 -3.77
CA MET A 136 21.17 -0.67 -3.24
C MET A 136 21.84 -2.05 -3.39
N ILE A 137 21.14 -3.13 -3.05
CA ILE A 137 21.64 -4.50 -3.14
C ILE A 137 21.84 -4.91 -4.61
N GLU A 138 20.91 -4.58 -5.50
CA GLU A 138 21.01 -4.84 -6.94
C GLU A 138 22.13 -4.06 -7.62
N SER A 139 22.48 -2.86 -7.10
CA SER A 139 23.64 -2.11 -7.57
C SER A 139 25.00 -2.68 -7.09
N GLY A 140 24.98 -3.78 -6.33
CA GLY A 140 26.16 -4.48 -5.86
C GLY A 140 26.62 -4.13 -4.44
N MET A 141 25.87 -3.30 -3.71
CA MET A 141 26.19 -3.02 -2.30
C MET A 141 25.99 -4.28 -1.45
N LYS A 142 26.89 -4.50 -0.50
CA LYS A 142 26.67 -5.51 0.54
C LYS A 142 25.56 -5.08 1.49
N ASN A 143 24.87 -6.05 2.11
CA ASN A 143 23.82 -5.76 3.09
C ASN A 143 24.26 -4.79 4.20
N THR A 144 25.50 -4.89 4.66
CA THR A 144 26.08 -4.01 5.68
C THR A 144 26.29 -2.57 5.19
N GLU A 145 26.62 -2.39 3.92
CA GLU A 145 26.79 -1.08 3.28
C GLU A 145 25.43 -0.42 3.04
N ALA A 146 24.47 -1.17 2.51
CA ALA A 146 23.09 -0.70 2.35
C ALA A 146 22.46 -0.33 3.70
N ALA A 147 22.70 -1.13 4.76
CA ALA A 147 22.24 -0.82 6.10
C ALA A 147 22.86 0.46 6.66
N ARG A 148 24.15 0.68 6.43
CA ARG A 148 24.84 1.92 6.82
C ARG A 148 24.25 3.12 6.10
N GLU A 149 24.08 3.05 4.77
CA GLU A 149 23.49 4.11 3.95
C GLU A 149 22.07 4.46 4.43
N MET A 150 21.22 3.47 4.70
CA MET A 150 19.88 3.70 5.23
C MET A 150 19.88 4.40 6.58
N ARG A 151 20.85 4.10 7.46
CA ARG A 151 20.93 4.69 8.79
C ARG A 151 21.58 6.08 8.80
N GLU A 152 22.63 6.28 8.02
CA GLU A 152 23.41 7.53 8.04
C GLU A 152 22.77 8.60 7.15
N ARG A 153 22.36 8.24 5.93
CA ARG A 153 21.80 9.19 4.97
C ARG A 153 20.29 9.39 5.16
N TYR A 154 19.56 8.30 5.38
CA TYR A 154 18.10 8.37 5.50
C TYR A 154 17.60 8.35 6.94
N LEU A 155 18.47 8.22 7.91
CA LEU A 155 18.18 8.26 9.35
C LEU A 155 17.12 7.22 9.78
N VAL A 156 17.04 6.11 9.05
CA VAL A 156 16.12 4.99 9.34
C VAL A 156 16.58 4.28 10.62
N SER A 157 15.64 3.90 11.48
CA SER A 157 15.95 3.18 12.72
C SER A 157 16.61 1.83 12.44
N PRO A 158 17.41 1.28 13.37
CA PRO A 158 18.07 -0.02 13.19
C PRO A 158 17.09 -1.15 12.88
N GLN A 159 15.93 -1.19 13.56
CA GLN A 159 14.89 -2.22 13.35
C GLN A 159 14.29 -2.14 11.95
N LYS A 160 13.92 -0.92 11.49
CA LYS A 160 13.34 -0.75 10.16
C LYS A 160 14.35 -0.95 9.04
N THR A 161 15.63 -0.63 9.29
CA THR A 161 16.73 -0.95 8.39
C THR A 161 16.88 -2.47 8.23
N ALA A 162 16.90 -3.21 9.33
CA ALA A 162 16.96 -4.68 9.30
C ALA A 162 15.75 -5.28 8.58
N LEU A 163 14.54 -4.77 8.85
CA LEU A 163 13.32 -5.20 8.18
C LEU A 163 13.40 -4.98 6.66
N ALA A 164 13.80 -3.79 6.20
CA ALA A 164 13.92 -3.49 4.77
C ALA A 164 14.94 -4.37 4.06
N ILE A 165 16.12 -4.60 4.65
CA ILE A 165 17.16 -5.47 4.09
C ILE A 165 16.69 -6.93 4.04
N THR A 166 16.03 -7.42 5.10
CA THR A 166 15.48 -8.78 5.14
C THR A 166 14.47 -8.99 4.03
N ILE A 167 13.54 -8.04 3.86
CA ILE A 167 12.52 -8.10 2.80
C ILE A 167 13.18 -8.06 1.43
N ALA A 168 14.09 -7.11 1.16
CA ALA A 168 14.76 -7.00 -0.13
C ALA A 168 15.49 -8.29 -0.54
N ASN A 169 16.19 -8.95 0.40
CA ASN A 169 16.84 -10.24 0.11
C ASN A 169 15.82 -11.35 -0.16
N ARG A 170 14.71 -11.38 0.59
CA ARG A 170 13.67 -12.40 0.40
C ARG A 170 12.89 -12.20 -0.90
N GLU A 171 12.53 -10.96 -1.23
CA GLU A 171 11.89 -10.61 -2.50
C GLU A 171 12.78 -11.03 -3.68
N ARG A 172 14.09 -10.75 -3.61
CA ARG A 172 15.04 -11.14 -4.65
C ARG A 172 15.09 -12.66 -4.85
N GLU A 173 15.03 -13.44 -3.77
CA GLU A 173 15.01 -14.91 -3.86
C GLU A 173 13.69 -15.41 -4.43
N ILE A 174 12.55 -14.87 -3.98
CA ILE A 174 11.21 -15.26 -4.47
C ILE A 174 11.04 -14.93 -5.95
N LEU A 175 11.57 -13.78 -6.40
CA LEU A 175 11.38 -13.29 -7.76
C LEU A 175 12.49 -13.73 -8.74
N LYS A 176 13.44 -14.57 -8.33
CA LYS A 176 14.62 -14.93 -9.15
C LYS A 176 14.27 -15.56 -10.51
N ASP A 177 13.14 -16.27 -10.58
CA ASP A 177 12.67 -16.97 -11.78
C ASP A 177 11.61 -16.20 -12.57
N ILE A 178 11.32 -14.94 -12.17
CA ILE A 178 10.39 -14.06 -12.88
C ILE A 178 11.11 -13.35 -14.03
N ASP A 179 10.58 -13.50 -15.23
CA ASP A 179 11.04 -12.78 -16.41
C ASP A 179 10.34 -11.42 -16.52
N TYR A 180 10.99 -10.39 -15.99
CA TYR A 180 10.42 -9.03 -15.99
C TYR A 180 10.25 -8.41 -17.37
N GLU A 181 11.02 -8.83 -18.37
CA GLU A 181 11.01 -8.25 -19.73
C GLU A 181 9.85 -8.80 -20.55
N ASN A 182 9.57 -10.09 -20.42
CA ASN A 182 8.55 -10.77 -21.21
C ASN A 182 7.29 -11.11 -20.38
N GLY A 183 7.37 -11.03 -19.06
CA GLY A 183 6.31 -11.37 -18.14
C GLY A 183 5.37 -10.23 -17.82
N TYR A 184 4.18 -10.58 -17.34
CA TYR A 184 3.20 -9.67 -16.77
C TYR A 184 2.32 -10.35 -15.74
N SER A 185 1.66 -9.56 -14.91
CA SER A 185 0.64 -10.00 -13.97
C SER A 185 -0.75 -9.56 -14.42
N LEU A 186 -1.75 -10.38 -14.15
CA LEU A 186 -3.16 -10.06 -14.40
C LEU A 186 -3.88 -9.78 -13.09
N TYR A 187 -4.49 -8.61 -12.98
CA TYR A 187 -5.41 -8.27 -11.90
C TYR A 187 -6.85 -8.26 -12.40
N ILE A 188 -7.75 -8.92 -11.69
CA ILE A 188 -9.19 -8.96 -12.03
C ILE A 188 -9.98 -8.41 -10.85
N GLY A 189 -10.61 -7.26 -11.05
CA GLY A 189 -11.36 -6.56 -10.02
C GLY A 189 -12.82 -6.95 -9.96
N ILE A 190 -13.31 -7.40 -8.79
CA ILE A 190 -14.73 -7.59 -8.48
C ILE A 190 -15.14 -6.50 -7.50
N PRO A 191 -15.90 -5.47 -7.92
CA PRO A 191 -16.13 -4.26 -7.12
C PRO A 191 -17.23 -4.40 -6.06
N PHE A 192 -17.81 -5.58 -5.88
CA PHE A 192 -18.94 -5.78 -4.99
C PHE A 192 -18.47 -6.21 -3.59
N CYS A 193 -19.17 -5.70 -2.56
CA CYS A 193 -18.97 -6.10 -1.17
C CYS A 193 -20.31 -6.37 -0.48
N PRO A 194 -20.40 -7.28 0.49
CA PRO A 194 -21.63 -7.46 1.27
C PRO A 194 -22.06 -6.17 1.99
N SER A 195 -21.10 -5.41 2.52
CA SER A 195 -21.29 -4.07 3.11
C SER A 195 -20.01 -3.25 2.94
N ILE A 196 -20.11 -1.92 3.00
CA ILE A 196 -18.95 -1.02 2.92
C ILE A 196 -18.39 -0.81 4.33
N CYS A 197 -17.15 -1.25 4.54
CA CYS A 197 -16.45 -1.06 5.80
C CYS A 197 -16.10 0.41 6.07
N LEU A 198 -16.06 0.80 7.33
CA LEU A 198 -15.83 2.18 7.78
C LEU A 198 -14.51 2.77 7.26
N TYR A 199 -13.45 1.97 7.26
CA TYR A 199 -12.10 2.36 6.86
C TYR A 199 -11.83 2.27 5.34
N CYS A 200 -12.72 1.59 4.60
CA CYS A 200 -12.47 1.27 3.19
C CYS A 200 -12.49 2.52 2.31
N SER A 201 -11.46 2.65 1.48
CA SER A 201 -11.32 3.71 0.48
C SER A 201 -11.30 3.19 -0.95
N PHE A 202 -11.46 1.88 -1.15
CA PHE A 202 -11.56 1.30 -2.48
C PHE A 202 -12.92 1.62 -3.12
N SER A 203 -12.93 1.63 -4.45
CA SER A 203 -14.18 1.74 -5.22
C SER A 203 -14.95 0.43 -5.08
N SER A 204 -15.79 0.35 -4.04
CA SER A 204 -16.60 -0.83 -3.74
C SER A 204 -18.08 -0.46 -3.64
N TYR A 205 -18.92 -1.39 -4.02
CA TYR A 205 -20.35 -1.21 -4.13
C TYR A 205 -21.10 -2.26 -3.31
N PRO A 206 -22.15 -1.87 -2.55
CA PRO A 206 -22.94 -2.85 -1.80
C PRO A 206 -23.61 -3.84 -2.76
N LEU A 207 -23.39 -5.14 -2.59
CA LEU A 207 -23.93 -6.19 -3.46
C LEU A 207 -25.46 -6.09 -3.61
N LYS A 208 -26.17 -5.82 -2.52
CA LYS A 208 -27.64 -5.70 -2.52
C LYS A 208 -28.19 -4.74 -3.58
N VAL A 209 -27.43 -3.69 -3.94
CA VAL A 209 -27.83 -2.72 -4.96
C VAL A 209 -27.59 -3.26 -6.38
N TRP A 210 -26.61 -4.15 -6.53
CA TRP A 210 -26.11 -4.61 -7.83
C TRP A 210 -26.45 -6.07 -8.13
N GLU A 211 -27.06 -6.79 -7.21
CA GLU A 211 -27.35 -8.22 -7.30
C GLU A 211 -27.99 -8.65 -8.63
N LYS A 212 -28.94 -7.85 -9.14
CA LYS A 212 -29.62 -8.11 -10.41
C LYS A 212 -28.78 -7.83 -11.66
N ARG A 213 -27.64 -7.18 -11.50
CA ARG A 213 -26.74 -6.76 -12.59
C ARG A 213 -25.36 -7.39 -12.52
N THR A 214 -25.14 -8.30 -11.58
CA THR A 214 -23.83 -8.99 -11.45
C THR A 214 -23.54 -9.85 -12.68
N ASP A 215 -24.56 -10.46 -13.32
CA ASP A 215 -24.37 -11.22 -14.56
C ASP A 215 -23.95 -10.33 -15.73
N GLU A 216 -24.53 -9.12 -15.86
CA GLU A 216 -24.11 -8.15 -16.86
C GLU A 216 -22.66 -7.71 -16.65
N TYR A 217 -22.27 -7.52 -15.37
CA TYR A 217 -20.90 -7.19 -15.02
C TYR A 217 -19.92 -8.30 -15.38
N VAL A 218 -20.22 -9.55 -15.03
CA VAL A 218 -19.38 -10.70 -15.34
C VAL A 218 -19.26 -10.89 -16.85
N GLU A 219 -20.35 -10.67 -17.62
CA GLU A 219 -20.29 -10.74 -19.09
C GLU A 219 -19.34 -9.70 -19.68
N ALA A 220 -19.46 -8.44 -19.24
CA ALA A 220 -18.57 -7.36 -19.66
C ALA A 220 -17.10 -7.67 -19.29
N LEU A 221 -16.88 -8.19 -18.09
CA LEU A 221 -15.55 -8.58 -17.62
C LEU A 221 -14.97 -9.74 -18.44
N CYS A 222 -15.76 -10.78 -18.75
CA CYS A 222 -15.34 -11.88 -19.60
C CYS A 222 -14.97 -11.41 -21.02
N ARG A 223 -15.68 -10.41 -21.55
CA ARG A 223 -15.31 -9.79 -22.82
C ARG A 223 -13.97 -9.07 -22.72
N GLU A 224 -13.75 -8.30 -21.66
CA GLU A 224 -12.45 -7.63 -21.42
C GLU A 224 -11.31 -8.64 -21.28
N VAL A 225 -11.54 -9.77 -20.60
CA VAL A 225 -10.59 -10.89 -20.48
C VAL A 225 -10.15 -11.39 -21.85
N ARG A 226 -11.10 -11.75 -22.73
CA ARG A 226 -10.81 -12.29 -24.07
C ARG A 226 -10.00 -11.31 -24.93
N GLU A 227 -10.43 -10.06 -24.98
CA GLU A 227 -9.77 -9.03 -25.77
C GLU A 227 -8.36 -8.72 -25.24
N THR A 228 -8.19 -8.71 -23.90
CA THR A 228 -6.88 -8.49 -23.28
C THR A 228 -5.91 -9.63 -23.58
N ALA A 229 -6.39 -10.88 -23.60
CA ALA A 229 -5.56 -12.02 -23.95
C ALA A 229 -5.01 -11.92 -25.40
N LEU A 230 -5.84 -11.43 -26.33
CA LEU A 230 -5.39 -11.18 -27.71
C LEU A 230 -4.30 -10.09 -27.78
N MET A 231 -4.41 -9.04 -26.97
CA MET A 231 -3.40 -7.98 -26.90
C MET A 231 -2.07 -8.46 -26.30
N MET A 232 -2.13 -9.38 -25.34
CA MET A 232 -0.96 -9.88 -24.61
C MET A 232 -0.37 -11.17 -25.21
N LYS A 233 -0.81 -11.55 -26.40
CA LYS A 233 -0.35 -12.75 -27.06
C LYS A 233 1.18 -12.74 -27.26
N GLY A 234 1.82 -13.85 -26.85
CA GLY A 234 3.28 -14.01 -26.92
C GLY A 234 4.03 -13.52 -25.69
N ARG A 235 3.34 -12.92 -24.71
CA ARG A 235 3.92 -12.56 -23.40
C ARG A 235 3.59 -13.63 -22.36
N LYS A 236 4.48 -13.80 -21.38
CA LYS A 236 4.32 -14.78 -20.31
C LYS A 236 3.45 -14.22 -19.19
N LEU A 237 2.35 -14.90 -18.87
CA LEU A 237 1.55 -14.58 -17.69
C LEU A 237 2.17 -15.25 -16.46
N ASP A 238 2.69 -14.46 -15.51
CA ASP A 238 3.33 -14.98 -14.30
C ASP A 238 2.35 -15.13 -13.15
N THR A 239 1.45 -14.16 -12.93
CA THR A 239 0.50 -14.23 -11.82
C THR A 239 -0.90 -13.77 -12.19
N ILE A 240 -1.91 -14.38 -11.57
CA ILE A 240 -3.31 -13.94 -11.61
C ILE A 240 -3.73 -13.58 -10.18
N TYR A 241 -4.33 -12.40 -10.03
CA TYR A 241 -4.87 -11.94 -8.76
C TYR A 241 -6.31 -11.45 -8.95
N ILE A 242 -7.26 -12.14 -8.33
CA ILE A 242 -8.68 -11.74 -8.33
C ILE A 242 -9.01 -11.13 -6.97
N GLY A 243 -9.34 -9.85 -6.98
CA GLY A 243 -9.54 -9.06 -5.76
C GLY A 243 -10.50 -7.88 -5.96
N GLY A 244 -10.29 -6.82 -5.19
CA GLY A 244 -11.02 -5.56 -5.30
C GLY A 244 -11.97 -5.29 -4.14
N GLY A 245 -13.26 -5.54 -4.31
CA GLY A 245 -14.25 -5.56 -3.23
C GLY A 245 -14.20 -6.90 -2.50
N THR A 246 -14.97 -7.86 -3.00
CA THR A 246 -14.98 -9.22 -2.45
C THR A 246 -15.39 -10.20 -3.56
N PRO A 247 -14.46 -10.93 -4.18
CA PRO A 247 -14.75 -11.88 -5.26
C PRO A 247 -15.81 -12.92 -4.93
N THR A 248 -15.88 -13.39 -3.69
CA THR A 248 -16.89 -14.33 -3.22
C THR A 248 -18.30 -13.73 -3.05
N THR A 249 -18.52 -12.48 -3.45
CA THR A 249 -19.88 -11.95 -3.67
C THR A 249 -20.53 -12.53 -4.93
N LEU A 250 -19.72 -13.01 -5.87
CA LEU A 250 -20.23 -13.72 -7.04
C LEU A 250 -20.83 -15.07 -6.65
N LEU A 251 -21.84 -15.49 -7.43
CA LEU A 251 -22.45 -16.83 -7.29
C LEU A 251 -21.52 -17.90 -7.90
N PRO A 252 -21.65 -19.19 -7.49
CA PRO A 252 -20.78 -20.27 -7.99
C PRO A 252 -20.72 -20.36 -9.52
N HIS A 253 -21.84 -20.20 -10.22
CA HIS A 253 -21.88 -20.23 -11.68
C HIS A 253 -21.19 -19.01 -12.32
N GLN A 254 -21.24 -17.84 -11.67
CA GLN A 254 -20.53 -16.63 -12.13
C GLN A 254 -19.02 -16.77 -11.93
N ILE A 255 -18.59 -17.36 -10.81
CA ILE A 255 -17.19 -17.70 -10.54
C ILE A 255 -16.68 -18.64 -11.64
N ARG A 256 -17.36 -19.75 -11.91
CA ARG A 256 -16.99 -20.69 -12.97
C ARG A 256 -16.90 -19.99 -14.32
N LYS A 257 -17.94 -19.24 -14.72
CA LYS A 257 -17.95 -18.50 -15.99
C LYS A 257 -16.73 -17.61 -16.16
N LEU A 258 -16.36 -16.87 -15.11
CA LEU A 258 -15.18 -15.99 -15.14
C LEU A 258 -13.90 -16.83 -15.26
N LEU A 259 -13.73 -17.83 -14.43
CA LEU A 259 -12.52 -18.66 -14.40
C LEU A 259 -12.38 -19.51 -15.66
N ASP A 260 -13.45 -20.09 -16.21
CA ASP A 260 -13.44 -20.75 -17.52
C ASP A 260 -12.94 -19.80 -18.61
N THR A 261 -13.51 -18.58 -18.64
CA THR A 261 -13.08 -17.55 -19.62
C THR A 261 -11.61 -17.19 -19.48
N VAL A 262 -11.10 -17.06 -18.26
CA VAL A 262 -9.67 -16.80 -18.01
C VAL A 262 -8.80 -17.96 -18.49
N GLY A 263 -9.19 -19.19 -18.19
CA GLY A 263 -8.48 -20.39 -18.63
C GLY A 263 -8.46 -20.58 -20.15
N GLU A 264 -9.62 -20.35 -20.80
CA GLU A 264 -9.72 -20.39 -22.26
C GLU A 264 -8.88 -19.32 -22.96
N ALA A 265 -8.80 -18.12 -22.36
CA ALA A 265 -8.15 -16.97 -22.98
C ALA A 265 -6.63 -16.94 -22.76
N PHE A 266 -6.17 -17.25 -21.55
CA PHE A 266 -4.76 -17.12 -21.14
C PHE A 266 -4.07 -18.49 -20.90
N GLY A 267 -4.84 -19.52 -20.59
CA GLY A 267 -4.29 -20.76 -20.01
C GLY A 267 -3.90 -20.55 -18.53
N TYR A 268 -3.63 -21.68 -17.87
CA TYR A 268 -3.17 -21.67 -16.48
C TYR A 268 -1.77 -22.28 -16.31
N GLU A 269 -1.17 -22.71 -17.41
CA GLU A 269 0.14 -23.36 -17.38
C GLU A 269 1.26 -22.38 -17.10
N GLY A 270 2.19 -22.74 -16.24
CA GLY A 270 3.38 -21.94 -15.95
C GLY A 270 3.15 -20.73 -15.05
N LEU A 271 1.96 -20.58 -14.44
CA LEU A 271 1.71 -19.54 -13.45
C LEU A 271 2.57 -19.76 -12.20
N ALA A 272 3.23 -18.69 -11.76
CA ALA A 272 3.92 -18.68 -10.48
C ALA A 272 2.95 -18.52 -9.29
N GLU A 273 1.82 -17.82 -9.50
CA GLU A 273 0.77 -17.65 -8.49
C GLU A 273 -0.60 -17.42 -9.12
N PHE A 274 -1.62 -18.02 -8.53
CA PHE A 274 -3.02 -17.70 -8.78
C PHE A 274 -3.73 -17.46 -7.45
N THR A 275 -3.98 -16.20 -7.12
CA THR A 275 -4.65 -15.77 -5.88
C THR A 275 -6.10 -15.36 -6.14
N VAL A 276 -7.01 -15.81 -5.27
CA VAL A 276 -8.39 -15.33 -5.18
C VAL A 276 -8.66 -14.81 -3.76
N GLU A 277 -9.03 -13.55 -3.63
CA GLU A 277 -9.50 -13.01 -2.36
C GLU A 277 -10.90 -13.57 -2.04
N ALA A 278 -10.99 -14.57 -1.17
CA ALA A 278 -12.26 -14.95 -0.59
C ALA A 278 -12.76 -13.86 0.39
N GLY A 279 -11.80 -13.17 1.01
CA GLY A 279 -11.91 -11.87 1.67
C GLY A 279 -12.81 -11.88 2.89
N ARG A 280 -14.10 -11.75 2.70
CA ARG A 280 -15.07 -11.58 3.79
C ARG A 280 -15.73 -12.89 4.19
N PRO A 281 -15.65 -13.32 5.47
CA PRO A 281 -16.27 -14.55 5.96
C PRO A 281 -17.77 -14.65 5.67
N ASP A 282 -18.52 -13.53 5.75
CA ASP A 282 -19.96 -13.47 5.45
C ASP A 282 -20.33 -13.67 3.97
N SER A 283 -19.34 -13.77 3.08
CA SER A 283 -19.55 -14.07 1.66
C SER A 283 -19.05 -15.45 1.25
N ILE A 284 -18.36 -16.16 2.16
CA ILE A 284 -17.79 -17.49 1.90
C ILE A 284 -18.87 -18.56 2.12
N THR A 285 -19.02 -19.47 1.16
CA THR A 285 -19.85 -20.67 1.28
C THR A 285 -19.09 -21.88 0.72
N HIS A 286 -19.51 -23.08 1.10
CA HIS A 286 -18.95 -24.33 0.60
C HIS A 286 -18.96 -24.38 -0.93
N GLU A 287 -20.09 -24.05 -1.56
CA GLU A 287 -20.27 -24.12 -3.02
C GLU A 287 -19.35 -23.13 -3.75
N LYS A 288 -19.10 -21.94 -3.17
CA LYS A 288 -18.20 -20.95 -3.77
C LYS A 288 -16.73 -21.38 -3.66
N LEU A 289 -16.31 -21.87 -2.50
CA LEU A 289 -14.97 -22.41 -2.35
C LEU A 289 -14.75 -23.64 -3.25
N MET A 290 -15.74 -24.53 -3.38
CA MET A 290 -15.67 -25.63 -4.34
C MET A 290 -15.52 -25.12 -5.76
N ALA A 291 -16.32 -24.12 -6.19
CA ALA A 291 -16.22 -23.53 -7.52
C ALA A 291 -14.84 -22.93 -7.81
N ILE A 292 -14.20 -22.31 -6.81
CA ILE A 292 -12.83 -21.80 -6.93
C ILE A 292 -11.81 -22.97 -7.00
N ARG A 293 -12.04 -24.04 -6.24
CA ARG A 293 -11.12 -25.20 -6.13
C ARG A 293 -11.07 -26.04 -7.41
N GLU A 294 -12.05 -25.92 -8.31
CA GLU A 294 -12.06 -26.57 -9.63
C GLU A 294 -10.92 -26.06 -10.54
N TYR A 295 -10.30 -24.92 -10.19
CA TYR A 295 -9.21 -24.27 -10.94
C TYR A 295 -7.90 -24.31 -10.16
N PRO A 296 -6.73 -24.11 -10.80
CA PRO A 296 -5.42 -24.23 -10.15
C PRO A 296 -5.09 -23.01 -9.29
N VAL A 297 -6.04 -22.58 -8.47
CA VAL A 297 -5.85 -21.48 -7.50
C VAL A 297 -4.88 -21.95 -6.42
N THR A 298 -3.75 -21.25 -6.33
CA THR A 298 -2.66 -21.60 -5.41
C THR A 298 -2.76 -20.91 -4.06
N ARG A 299 -3.55 -19.82 -3.97
CA ARG A 299 -3.68 -19.02 -2.73
C ARG A 299 -5.05 -18.39 -2.62
N ILE A 300 -5.59 -18.38 -1.42
CA ILE A 300 -6.80 -17.61 -1.09
C ILE A 300 -6.54 -16.71 0.12
N SER A 301 -7.45 -15.77 0.37
CA SER A 301 -7.45 -15.00 1.61
C SER A 301 -8.77 -15.11 2.36
N VAL A 302 -8.72 -15.24 3.69
CA VAL A 302 -9.86 -15.13 4.60
C VAL A 302 -9.52 -14.01 5.58
N ASN A 303 -10.15 -12.84 5.42
CA ASN A 303 -9.69 -11.59 6.03
C ASN A 303 -10.57 -11.18 7.22
N PRO A 304 -10.17 -11.48 8.48
CA PRO A 304 -10.91 -11.04 9.67
C PRO A 304 -10.81 -9.53 9.89
N GLN A 305 -9.65 -8.94 9.66
CA GLN A 305 -9.18 -7.62 10.06
C GLN A 305 -8.90 -7.51 11.56
N THR A 306 -9.76 -8.03 12.40
CA THR A 306 -9.65 -8.22 13.85
C THR A 306 -10.49 -9.42 14.28
N MET A 307 -10.15 -10.01 15.42
CA MET A 307 -10.93 -11.07 16.09
C MET A 307 -11.63 -10.54 17.36
N ASN A 308 -11.94 -9.24 17.37
CA ASN A 308 -12.75 -8.60 18.43
C ASN A 308 -14.12 -8.23 17.86
N GLN A 309 -15.20 -8.87 18.37
CA GLN A 309 -16.55 -8.69 17.83
C GLN A 309 -17.04 -7.24 17.89
N GLU A 310 -16.79 -6.55 18.99
CA GLU A 310 -17.18 -5.15 19.16
C GLU A 310 -16.55 -4.25 18.08
N THR A 311 -15.29 -4.48 17.75
CA THR A 311 -14.61 -3.73 16.71
C THR A 311 -15.17 -4.06 15.32
N LEU A 312 -15.49 -5.34 15.04
CA LEU A 312 -16.14 -5.73 13.78
C LEU A 312 -17.46 -4.98 13.58
N ASP A 313 -18.25 -4.84 14.62
CA ASP A 313 -19.52 -4.11 14.60
C ASP A 313 -19.30 -2.62 14.34
N ILE A 314 -18.32 -1.99 15.01
CA ILE A 314 -17.95 -0.58 14.81
C ILE A 314 -17.52 -0.30 13.38
N ILE A 315 -16.65 -1.15 12.79
CA ILE A 315 -16.14 -0.97 11.43
C ILE A 315 -17.13 -1.41 10.35
N GLY A 316 -18.32 -1.88 10.72
CA GLY A 316 -19.40 -2.24 9.79
C GLY A 316 -19.21 -3.56 9.07
N ARG A 317 -18.44 -4.48 9.67
CA ARG A 317 -18.34 -5.88 9.22
C ARG A 317 -19.40 -6.70 9.94
N ARG A 318 -20.29 -7.33 9.18
CA ARG A 318 -21.48 -7.99 9.74
C ARG A 318 -21.28 -9.46 10.07
N HIS A 319 -20.09 -10.01 9.86
CA HIS A 319 -19.75 -11.37 10.27
C HIS A 319 -19.32 -11.42 11.74
N THR A 320 -19.41 -12.58 12.33
CA THR A 320 -18.90 -12.85 13.66
C THR A 320 -17.48 -13.40 13.62
N VAL A 321 -16.79 -13.34 14.76
CA VAL A 321 -15.49 -14.01 14.93
C VAL A 321 -15.60 -15.50 14.63
N GLU A 322 -16.69 -16.14 15.08
CA GLU A 322 -16.93 -17.57 14.86
C GLU A 322 -17.10 -17.90 13.37
N GLN A 323 -17.84 -17.08 12.62
CA GLN A 323 -17.93 -17.23 11.15
C GLN A 323 -16.57 -17.13 10.46
N THR A 324 -15.64 -16.34 11.01
CA THR A 324 -14.27 -16.30 10.49
C THR A 324 -13.54 -17.62 10.67
N LYS A 325 -13.67 -18.23 11.88
CA LYS A 325 -13.08 -19.54 12.18
C LYS A 325 -13.70 -20.63 11.33
N GLU A 326 -15.03 -20.65 11.22
CA GLU A 326 -15.76 -21.60 10.37
C GLU A 326 -15.33 -21.51 8.91
N ALA A 327 -15.23 -20.30 8.34
CA ALA A 327 -14.80 -20.08 6.97
C ALA A 327 -13.35 -20.53 6.74
N PHE A 328 -12.48 -20.32 7.72
CA PHE A 328 -11.09 -20.77 7.66
C PHE A 328 -11.00 -22.31 7.69
N HIS A 329 -11.69 -22.97 8.61
CA HIS A 329 -11.72 -24.42 8.72
C HIS A 329 -12.33 -25.07 7.47
N LEU A 330 -13.43 -24.52 6.96
CA LEU A 330 -14.04 -24.97 5.71
C LEU A 330 -13.04 -24.90 4.54
N ALA A 331 -12.27 -23.82 4.44
CA ALA A 331 -11.23 -23.71 3.41
C ALA A 331 -10.15 -24.80 3.57
N ARG A 332 -9.71 -25.08 4.80
CA ARG A 332 -8.76 -26.18 5.07
C ARG A 332 -9.33 -27.55 4.72
N GLU A 333 -10.58 -27.83 5.09
CA GLU A 333 -11.28 -29.08 4.76
C GLU A 333 -11.37 -29.31 3.25
N LEU A 334 -11.55 -28.25 2.47
CA LEU A 334 -11.56 -28.28 1.00
C LEU A 334 -10.15 -28.33 0.37
N GLY A 335 -9.09 -28.47 1.18
CA GLY A 335 -7.72 -28.68 0.74
C GLY A 335 -6.97 -27.42 0.31
N TYR A 336 -7.41 -26.23 0.73
CA TYR A 336 -6.60 -25.02 0.57
C TYR A 336 -5.42 -25.04 1.55
N ASP A 337 -4.21 -25.03 1.03
CA ASP A 337 -2.95 -25.15 1.79
C ASP A 337 -2.12 -23.85 1.79
N ASN A 338 -2.64 -22.78 1.19
CA ASN A 338 -2.06 -21.43 1.24
C ASN A 338 -3.16 -20.39 1.50
N ILE A 339 -3.44 -20.17 2.78
CA ILE A 339 -4.47 -19.23 3.22
C ILE A 339 -3.81 -18.04 3.92
N ASN A 340 -4.08 -16.84 3.39
CA ASN A 340 -3.68 -15.58 4.00
C ASN A 340 -4.80 -15.02 4.89
N MET A 341 -4.42 -14.34 5.96
CA MET A 341 -5.34 -13.55 6.79
C MET A 341 -4.85 -12.10 6.89
N ASP A 342 -5.70 -11.14 6.48
CA ASP A 342 -5.40 -9.72 6.65
C ASP A 342 -5.87 -9.24 8.02
N LEU A 343 -5.01 -8.50 8.70
CA LEU A 343 -5.25 -7.85 9.99
C LEU A 343 -5.04 -6.35 9.85
N ILE A 344 -5.78 -5.56 10.63
CA ILE A 344 -5.58 -4.11 10.71
C ILE A 344 -5.31 -3.73 12.16
N VAL A 345 -4.20 -3.05 12.40
CA VAL A 345 -3.87 -2.45 13.69
C VAL A 345 -4.20 -0.95 13.69
N GLY A 346 -4.59 -0.41 14.83
CA GLY A 346 -5.06 0.96 14.96
C GLY A 346 -6.54 1.16 14.62
N LEU A 347 -7.34 0.11 14.67
CA LEU A 347 -8.79 0.20 14.50
C LEU A 347 -9.44 1.00 15.65
N PRO A 348 -10.63 1.61 15.42
CA PRO A 348 -11.31 2.40 16.44
C PRO A 348 -11.59 1.60 17.71
N GLY A 349 -11.11 2.10 18.85
CA GLY A 349 -11.35 1.51 20.16
C GLY A 349 -10.45 0.34 20.53
N GLU A 350 -9.55 -0.11 19.64
CA GLU A 350 -8.61 -1.18 19.96
C GLU A 350 -7.35 -0.67 20.66
N ASP A 351 -6.96 -1.40 21.70
CA ASP A 351 -5.70 -1.29 22.41
C ASP A 351 -4.77 -2.49 22.12
N ILE A 352 -3.58 -2.49 22.72
CA ILE A 352 -2.59 -3.56 22.54
C ILE A 352 -3.12 -4.93 23.00
N HIS A 353 -3.93 -5.01 24.05
CA HIS A 353 -4.48 -6.27 24.56
C HIS A 353 -5.53 -6.86 23.60
N MET A 354 -6.28 -6.00 22.91
CA MET A 354 -7.22 -6.44 21.88
C MET A 354 -6.49 -6.96 20.64
N VAL A 355 -5.38 -6.32 20.27
CA VAL A 355 -4.49 -6.82 19.19
C VAL A 355 -3.87 -8.15 19.60
N GLU A 356 -3.39 -8.30 20.84
CA GLU A 356 -2.85 -9.57 21.36
C GLU A 356 -3.87 -10.70 21.27
N ARG A 357 -5.11 -10.49 21.73
CA ARG A 357 -6.20 -11.49 21.61
C ARG A 357 -6.51 -11.86 20.15
N THR A 358 -6.42 -10.89 19.24
CA THR A 358 -6.58 -11.15 17.79
C THR A 358 -5.46 -12.07 17.28
N LEU A 359 -4.22 -11.75 17.63
CA LEU A 359 -3.05 -12.53 17.21
C LEU A 359 -3.04 -13.94 17.78
N GLU A 360 -3.47 -14.13 19.02
CA GLU A 360 -3.61 -15.46 19.63
C GLU A 360 -4.61 -16.34 18.87
N GLN A 361 -5.80 -15.82 18.56
CA GLN A 361 -6.81 -16.56 17.80
C GLN A 361 -6.35 -16.85 16.35
N VAL A 362 -5.63 -15.92 15.72
CA VAL A 362 -5.03 -16.14 14.39
C VAL A 362 -3.96 -17.22 14.46
N ARG A 363 -3.14 -17.24 15.51
CA ARG A 363 -2.11 -18.27 15.73
C ARG A 363 -2.73 -19.67 15.89
N GLU A 364 -3.86 -19.77 16.59
CA GLU A 364 -4.62 -21.05 16.73
C GLU A 364 -5.12 -21.59 15.39
N LEU A 365 -5.57 -20.70 14.50
CA LEU A 365 -5.99 -21.05 13.14
C LEU A 365 -4.82 -21.49 12.24
N ALA A 366 -3.60 -21.09 12.58
CA ALA A 366 -2.37 -21.45 11.88
C ALA A 366 -2.38 -21.16 10.36
N PRO A 367 -2.65 -19.93 9.91
CA PRO A 367 -2.60 -19.57 8.50
C PRO A 367 -1.19 -19.77 7.92
N ASP A 368 -1.08 -19.66 6.60
CA ASP A 368 0.20 -19.79 5.89
C ASP A 368 0.88 -18.44 5.69
N SER A 369 0.10 -17.39 5.70
CA SER A 369 0.57 -16.00 5.68
C SER A 369 -0.40 -15.08 6.40
N ILE A 370 0.12 -13.97 6.90
CA ILE A 370 -0.67 -12.86 7.43
C ILE A 370 -0.21 -11.56 6.79
N THR A 371 -1.13 -10.62 6.59
CA THR A 371 -0.80 -9.25 6.23
C THR A 371 -1.27 -8.32 7.34
N VAL A 372 -0.35 -7.59 7.96
CA VAL A 372 -0.65 -6.61 8.99
C VAL A 372 -0.69 -5.23 8.37
N HIS A 373 -1.86 -4.62 8.37
CA HIS A 373 -2.08 -3.27 7.88
C HIS A 373 -2.12 -2.29 9.05
N SER A 374 -1.38 -1.21 8.97
CA SER A 374 -1.57 -0.05 9.84
C SER A 374 -2.70 0.81 9.28
N LEU A 375 -3.69 1.14 10.10
CA LEU A 375 -4.84 1.94 9.64
C LEU A 375 -4.39 3.25 9.01
N ALA A 376 -4.83 3.49 7.77
CA ALA A 376 -4.64 4.76 7.06
C ALA A 376 -6.01 5.37 6.74
N VAL A 377 -6.29 6.54 7.31
CA VAL A 377 -7.57 7.22 7.12
C VAL A 377 -7.49 8.08 5.86
N LYS A 378 -8.08 7.59 4.76
CA LYS A 378 -8.12 8.31 3.48
C LYS A 378 -9.36 9.20 3.39
N ARG A 379 -9.30 10.23 2.53
CA ARG A 379 -10.40 11.19 2.34
C ARG A 379 -11.73 10.54 2.00
N ALA A 380 -11.73 9.49 1.17
CA ALA A 380 -12.92 8.78 0.74
C ALA A 380 -13.44 7.75 1.75
N ALA A 381 -12.70 7.44 2.81
CA ALA A 381 -13.15 6.51 3.84
C ALA A 381 -14.29 7.12 4.67
N ARG A 382 -15.31 6.31 4.98
CA ARG A 382 -16.43 6.74 5.84
C ARG A 382 -15.97 7.21 7.22
N LEU A 383 -14.89 6.63 7.73
CA LEU A 383 -14.23 7.07 8.97
C LEU A 383 -13.81 8.54 8.93
N ASN A 384 -13.34 9.03 7.77
CA ASN A 384 -12.99 10.43 7.60
C ASN A 384 -14.22 11.30 7.33
N ILE A 385 -15.19 10.80 6.54
CA ILE A 385 -16.42 11.53 6.22
C ILE A 385 -17.25 11.80 7.48
N PHE A 386 -17.31 10.82 8.39
CA PHE A 386 -18.07 10.89 9.64
C PHE A 386 -17.15 11.05 10.87
N LYS A 387 -15.99 11.69 10.72
CA LYS A 387 -14.96 11.82 11.76
C LYS A 387 -15.49 12.31 13.11
N GLU A 388 -16.47 13.20 13.13
CA GLU A 388 -17.08 13.74 14.34
C GLU A 388 -17.71 12.65 15.22
N LYS A 389 -18.31 11.63 14.61
CA LYS A 389 -18.93 10.50 15.31
C LYS A 389 -17.90 9.62 16.06
N TYR A 390 -16.64 9.65 15.61
CA TYR A 390 -15.57 8.78 16.11
C TYR A 390 -14.47 9.55 16.83
N GLN A 391 -14.69 10.85 17.14
CA GLN A 391 -13.68 11.72 17.76
C GLN A 391 -13.26 11.27 19.16
N GLU A 392 -14.19 10.64 19.91
CA GLU A 392 -13.92 10.16 21.25
C GLU A 392 -13.26 8.77 21.30
N MET A 393 -13.16 8.09 20.16
CA MET A 393 -12.52 6.77 20.09
C MET A 393 -11.01 6.89 20.00
N SER A 394 -10.30 6.07 20.75
CA SER A 394 -8.85 5.90 20.60
C SER A 394 -8.55 5.16 19.28
N PHE A 395 -7.42 5.51 18.69
CA PHE A 395 -6.85 4.84 17.53
C PHE A 395 -5.40 4.57 17.86
N GLU A 396 -5.14 3.45 18.51
CA GLU A 396 -3.79 3.17 18.99
C GLU A 396 -3.00 2.35 17.97
N ASN A 397 -1.92 2.92 17.47
CA ASN A 397 -0.90 2.20 16.73
C ASN A 397 0.47 2.79 17.09
N ASN A 398 1.30 1.96 17.68
CA ASN A 398 2.62 2.34 18.19
C ASN A 398 3.66 1.26 17.88
N GLN A 399 4.91 1.50 18.24
CA GLN A 399 6.00 0.55 17.96
C GLN A 399 5.80 -0.78 18.70
N GLU A 400 5.22 -0.77 19.90
CA GLU A 400 4.98 -1.96 20.69
C GLU A 400 3.98 -2.92 20.00
N ILE A 401 2.90 -2.37 19.43
CA ILE A 401 1.94 -3.14 18.62
C ILE A 401 2.61 -3.74 17.37
N MET A 402 3.45 -2.96 16.68
CA MET A 402 4.16 -3.45 15.50
C MET A 402 5.16 -4.55 15.87
N ASP A 403 5.86 -4.41 16.99
CA ASP A 403 6.80 -5.43 17.50
C ASP A 403 6.06 -6.71 17.92
N LEU A 404 4.89 -6.58 18.56
CA LEU A 404 4.03 -7.71 18.92
C LEU A 404 3.58 -8.48 17.68
N THR A 405 3.11 -7.80 16.62
CA THR A 405 2.69 -8.45 15.38
C THR A 405 3.84 -9.19 14.71
N MET A 406 5.01 -8.57 14.65
CA MET A 406 6.23 -9.18 14.08
C MET A 406 6.66 -10.40 14.88
N LYS A 407 6.72 -10.31 16.22
CA LYS A 407 7.07 -11.42 17.10
C LYS A 407 6.13 -12.61 16.90
N THR A 408 4.82 -12.36 16.91
CA THR A 408 3.82 -13.43 16.70
C THR A 408 3.95 -14.08 15.33
N ALA A 409 4.23 -13.30 14.27
CA ALA A 409 4.49 -13.85 12.96
C ALA A 409 5.70 -14.80 12.95
N TYR A 410 6.82 -14.41 13.58
CA TYR A 410 8.00 -15.28 13.73
C TYR A 410 7.71 -16.54 14.55
N GLU A 411 6.92 -16.45 15.61
CA GLU A 411 6.48 -17.61 16.41
C GLU A 411 5.63 -18.59 15.59
N MET A 412 4.90 -18.10 14.57
CA MET A 412 4.18 -18.94 13.60
C MET A 412 5.07 -19.46 12.47
N GLY A 413 6.38 -19.25 12.51
CA GLY A 413 7.33 -19.65 11.47
C GLY A 413 7.26 -18.81 10.19
N MET A 414 6.72 -17.61 10.28
CA MET A 414 6.59 -16.69 9.15
C MET A 414 7.67 -15.61 9.18
N GLY A 415 8.29 -15.31 8.05
CA GLY A 415 9.17 -14.16 7.88
C GLY A 415 8.51 -13.06 7.04
N PRO A 416 8.96 -11.80 7.15
CA PRO A 416 8.46 -10.72 6.31
C PRO A 416 8.90 -10.94 4.86
N TYR A 417 8.03 -10.64 3.88
CA TYR A 417 8.33 -10.86 2.47
C TYR A 417 7.98 -9.70 1.55
N TYR A 418 7.16 -8.75 2.00
CA TYR A 418 6.97 -7.46 1.37
C TYR A 418 6.51 -6.43 2.40
N LEU A 419 6.71 -5.15 2.09
CA LEU A 419 6.16 -4.07 2.87
C LEU A 419 5.82 -2.87 1.97
N TYR A 420 4.85 -2.10 2.42
CA TYR A 420 4.57 -0.80 1.84
C TYR A 420 4.03 0.16 2.90
N ARG A 421 4.12 1.44 2.60
CA ARG A 421 3.56 2.51 3.44
C ARG A 421 2.46 3.23 2.69
N GLN A 422 1.59 3.86 3.42
CA GLN A 422 0.59 4.77 2.87
C GLN A 422 0.78 6.16 3.47
N LYS A 423 0.30 7.17 2.78
CA LYS A 423 0.24 8.52 3.34
C LYS A 423 -0.81 8.57 4.44
N ASN A 424 -0.60 9.41 5.46
CA ASN A 424 -1.51 9.60 6.59
C ASN A 424 -1.74 8.33 7.44
N MET A 425 -0.75 7.47 7.55
CA MET A 425 -0.76 6.36 8.50
C MET A 425 -0.43 6.88 9.90
N LYS A 426 -1.21 6.48 10.88
CA LYS A 426 -0.96 6.83 12.28
C LYS A 426 0.38 6.22 12.73
N GLY A 427 1.20 6.99 13.43
CA GLY A 427 2.54 6.55 13.86
C GLY A 427 3.59 6.46 12.76
N ASN A 428 3.25 6.77 11.49
CA ASN A 428 4.16 6.68 10.34
C ASN A 428 4.75 5.27 10.13
N PHE A 429 3.98 4.24 10.48
CA PHE A 429 4.35 2.83 10.35
C PHE A 429 4.14 2.30 8.92
N GLU A 430 4.32 1.03 8.74
CA GLU A 430 4.19 0.29 7.48
C GLU A 430 3.10 -0.78 7.54
N ASN A 431 2.74 -1.31 6.37
CA ASN A 431 2.02 -2.56 6.20
C ASN A 431 3.04 -3.64 5.85
N VAL A 432 2.97 -4.80 6.47
CA VAL A 432 3.92 -5.90 6.27
C VAL A 432 3.19 -7.20 6.01
N GLY A 433 3.59 -7.90 4.96
CA GLY A 433 3.21 -9.28 4.73
C GLY A 433 4.24 -10.23 5.31
N TYR A 434 3.77 -11.20 6.10
CA TYR A 434 4.55 -12.29 6.66
C TYR A 434 4.05 -13.62 6.10
N ALA A 435 4.95 -14.51 5.73
CA ALA A 435 4.59 -15.82 5.19
C ALA A 435 5.56 -16.90 5.62
N LYS A 436 5.07 -18.13 5.69
CA LYS A 436 5.91 -19.35 5.75
C LYS A 436 6.74 -19.47 4.47
N VAL A 437 7.71 -20.35 4.46
CA VAL A 437 8.48 -20.66 3.25
C VAL A 437 7.53 -21.14 2.15
N ASP A 438 7.72 -20.69 0.91
CA ASP A 438 6.94 -21.01 -0.28
C ASP A 438 5.43 -20.65 -0.22
N LYS A 439 5.03 -19.79 0.73
CA LYS A 439 3.65 -19.33 0.90
C LYS A 439 3.49 -17.80 0.71
N ALA A 440 4.55 -17.13 0.26
CA ALA A 440 4.51 -15.70 -0.01
C ALA A 440 3.62 -15.37 -1.22
N GLY A 441 2.95 -14.22 -1.17
CA GLY A 441 2.18 -13.69 -2.30
C GLY A 441 3.10 -12.99 -3.30
N ILE A 442 3.39 -13.63 -4.44
CA ILE A 442 4.28 -13.11 -5.48
C ILE A 442 3.70 -11.84 -6.11
N TYR A 443 2.40 -11.83 -6.40
CA TYR A 443 1.71 -10.65 -6.93
C TYR A 443 1.88 -9.44 -6.02
N ASN A 444 1.83 -9.62 -4.69
CA ASN A 444 2.00 -8.53 -3.73
C ASN A 444 3.39 -7.90 -3.81
N ILE A 445 4.43 -8.70 -4.07
CA ILE A 445 5.78 -8.19 -4.29
C ILE A 445 5.84 -7.45 -5.63
N LEU A 446 5.33 -8.05 -6.71
CA LEU A 446 5.41 -7.48 -8.06
C LEU A 446 4.72 -6.11 -8.17
N ILE A 447 3.56 -5.92 -7.50
CA ILE A 447 2.86 -4.63 -7.50
C ILE A 447 3.64 -3.55 -6.73
N MET A 448 4.43 -3.94 -5.71
CA MET A 448 5.26 -3.01 -4.92
C MET A 448 6.57 -2.69 -5.62
N GLU A 449 7.23 -3.66 -6.22
CA GLU A 449 8.53 -3.47 -6.88
C GLU A 449 8.41 -2.77 -8.24
N GLU A 450 7.24 -2.87 -8.90
CA GLU A 450 6.97 -2.25 -10.21
C GLU A 450 8.03 -2.58 -11.26
N LYS A 451 8.47 -3.84 -11.29
CA LYS A 451 9.47 -4.33 -12.24
C LYS A 451 8.85 -4.88 -13.52
N GLN A 452 7.60 -5.34 -13.46
CA GLN A 452 6.85 -5.83 -14.62
C GLN A 452 5.47 -5.20 -14.70
N PRO A 453 4.83 -5.22 -15.89
CA PRO A 453 3.48 -4.72 -16.06
C PRO A 453 2.45 -5.50 -15.26
N ILE A 454 1.41 -4.78 -14.83
CA ILE A 454 0.21 -5.35 -14.26
C ILE A 454 -0.97 -4.90 -15.12
N ILE A 455 -1.60 -5.84 -15.80
CA ILE A 455 -2.79 -5.57 -16.59
C ILE A 455 -4.02 -5.76 -15.70
N ALA A 456 -4.78 -4.68 -15.50
CA ALA A 456 -5.92 -4.68 -14.60
C ALA A 456 -7.24 -4.65 -15.40
N LEU A 457 -8.15 -5.54 -15.03
CA LEU A 457 -9.48 -5.72 -15.59
C LEU A 457 -10.55 -5.41 -14.55
N GLY A 458 -11.75 -5.08 -15.01
CA GLY A 458 -12.87 -4.76 -14.15
C GLY A 458 -13.00 -3.28 -13.82
N ALA A 459 -14.15 -2.88 -13.27
CA ALA A 459 -14.45 -1.50 -12.91
C ALA A 459 -13.45 -0.96 -11.87
N GLY A 460 -12.86 0.20 -12.17
CA GLY A 460 -11.83 0.84 -11.34
C GLY A 460 -10.45 0.18 -11.39
N GLY A 461 -10.27 -0.83 -12.24
CA GLY A 461 -8.96 -1.43 -12.49
C GLY A 461 -7.99 -0.40 -13.08
N SER A 462 -6.75 -0.37 -12.58
CA SER A 462 -5.69 0.52 -13.05
C SER A 462 -4.50 -0.32 -13.50
N SER A 463 -4.35 -0.51 -14.80
CA SER A 463 -3.19 -1.18 -15.37
C SER A 463 -1.95 -0.31 -15.18
N LYS A 464 -0.81 -0.94 -14.90
CA LYS A 464 0.50 -0.30 -14.82
C LYS A 464 1.38 -0.88 -15.93
N LEU A 465 1.77 -0.06 -16.89
CA LEU A 465 2.75 -0.41 -17.93
C LEU A 465 4.10 0.10 -17.48
N VAL A 466 5.09 -0.79 -17.47
CA VAL A 466 6.44 -0.52 -16.98
C VAL A 466 7.37 -0.36 -18.18
N PHE A 467 8.03 0.78 -18.27
CA PHE A 467 8.98 1.13 -19.33
C PHE A 467 10.38 1.33 -18.75
N ASP A 468 11.39 1.24 -19.59
CA ASP A 468 12.76 1.59 -19.27
C ASP A 468 13.25 0.91 -17.96
N HIS A 469 13.00 -0.39 -17.84
CA HIS A 469 13.37 -1.20 -16.64
C HIS A 469 12.85 -0.60 -15.31
N GLY A 470 11.63 -0.07 -15.32
CA GLY A 470 10.97 0.47 -14.12
C GLY A 470 11.20 1.96 -13.85
N GLN A 471 11.88 2.68 -14.76
CA GLN A 471 12.10 4.11 -14.61
C GLN A 471 10.87 4.95 -14.95
N ARG A 472 10.03 4.46 -15.89
CA ARG A 472 8.79 5.13 -16.29
C ARG A 472 7.60 4.17 -16.15
N ILE A 473 6.53 4.65 -15.52
CA ILE A 473 5.30 3.89 -15.34
C ILE A 473 4.14 4.70 -15.86
N GLU A 474 3.39 4.10 -16.77
CA GLU A 474 2.14 4.66 -17.28
C GLU A 474 0.95 3.88 -16.74
N ARG A 475 -0.15 4.59 -16.48
CA ARG A 475 -1.38 3.97 -15.98
C ARG A 475 -2.49 4.07 -17.01
N VAL A 476 -3.22 2.98 -17.16
CA VAL A 476 -4.44 2.89 -17.97
C VAL A 476 -5.59 2.47 -17.08
N GLU A 477 -6.53 3.38 -16.89
CA GLU A 477 -7.59 3.19 -15.91
C GLU A 477 -8.92 2.85 -16.58
N ASN A 478 -9.61 1.85 -16.03
CA ASN A 478 -11.02 1.64 -16.27
C ASN A 478 -11.86 2.63 -15.44
N VAL A 479 -13.03 2.98 -15.94
CA VAL A 479 -13.98 3.78 -15.15
C VAL A 479 -14.36 3.06 -13.86
N LYS A 480 -14.52 3.83 -12.78
CA LYS A 480 -14.86 3.26 -11.47
C LYS A 480 -16.31 2.83 -11.37
N ASP A 481 -17.22 3.63 -11.94
CA ASP A 481 -18.66 3.36 -11.89
C ASP A 481 -19.03 2.10 -12.68
N VAL A 482 -19.72 1.17 -12.03
CA VAL A 482 -20.07 -0.14 -12.58
C VAL A 482 -21.02 -0.04 -13.79
N SER A 483 -22.00 0.87 -13.76
CA SER A 483 -22.91 1.07 -14.91
C SER A 483 -22.15 1.59 -16.13
N ASN A 484 -21.25 2.57 -15.92
CA ASN A 484 -20.42 3.10 -16.98
C ASN A 484 -19.41 2.05 -17.49
N TYR A 485 -18.87 1.19 -16.62
CA TYR A 485 -18.01 0.09 -17.04
C TYR A 485 -18.74 -0.87 -17.97
N ILE A 486 -19.94 -1.33 -17.58
CA ILE A 486 -20.75 -2.24 -18.39
C ILE A 486 -21.10 -1.61 -19.74
N SER A 487 -21.62 -0.38 -19.74
CA SER A 487 -22.11 0.28 -20.96
C SER A 487 -20.99 0.77 -21.89
N ARG A 488 -19.78 0.99 -21.37
CA ARG A 488 -18.63 1.52 -22.11
C ARG A 488 -17.49 0.51 -22.19
N ILE A 489 -17.78 -0.77 -22.14
CA ILE A 489 -16.75 -1.81 -22.12
C ILE A 489 -15.83 -1.75 -23.35
N ASP A 490 -16.38 -1.43 -24.52
CA ASP A 490 -15.61 -1.26 -25.75
C ASP A 490 -14.55 -0.15 -25.63
N GLU A 491 -14.90 0.95 -24.97
CA GLU A 491 -13.96 2.03 -24.71
C GLU A 491 -12.86 1.61 -23.74
N MET A 492 -13.17 0.84 -22.69
CA MET A 492 -12.16 0.33 -21.75
C MET A 492 -11.17 -0.61 -22.46
N ILE A 493 -11.68 -1.45 -23.35
CA ILE A 493 -10.86 -2.35 -24.19
C ILE A 493 -9.96 -1.53 -25.13
N GLU A 494 -10.50 -0.51 -25.80
CA GLU A 494 -9.72 0.30 -26.75
C GLU A 494 -8.63 1.14 -26.08
N ARG A 495 -8.91 1.71 -24.88
CA ARG A 495 -7.89 2.39 -24.07
C ARG A 495 -6.68 1.48 -23.78
N LYS A 496 -6.97 0.22 -23.38
CA LYS A 496 -5.92 -0.78 -23.13
C LYS A 496 -5.17 -1.14 -24.41
N ARG A 497 -5.90 -1.36 -25.51
CA ARG A 497 -5.33 -1.72 -26.79
C ARG A 497 -4.30 -0.68 -27.23
N THR A 498 -4.69 0.59 -27.21
CA THR A 498 -3.82 1.71 -27.57
C THR A 498 -2.57 1.77 -26.69
N ALA A 499 -2.75 1.66 -25.38
CA ALA A 499 -1.64 1.76 -24.43
C ALA A 499 -0.68 0.56 -24.51
N ILE A 500 -1.22 -0.67 -24.59
CA ILE A 500 -0.42 -1.89 -24.71
C ILE A 500 0.37 -1.88 -26.05
N ALA A 501 -0.24 -1.44 -27.15
CA ALA A 501 0.46 -1.31 -28.44
C ALA A 501 1.63 -0.32 -28.40
N THR A 502 1.58 0.67 -27.49
CA THR A 502 2.68 1.62 -27.30
C THR A 502 3.78 1.03 -26.40
N TRP A 503 3.41 0.08 -25.53
CA TRP A 503 4.34 -0.56 -24.60
C TRP A 503 5.09 -1.74 -25.25
N LEU A 504 4.42 -2.51 -26.11
CA LEU A 504 5.01 -3.66 -26.85
C LEU A 504 6.02 -3.21 -27.92
#